data_55f0d1a9d02f2a23090f56f5f1b96915
#
_entry.id   55f0d1a9d02f2a23090f56f5f1b96915
#
_cell.length_a   1.000
_cell.length_b   1.000
_cell.length_c   1.000
_cell.angle_alpha   90.00
_cell.angle_beta   90.00
_cell.angle_gamma   90.00
#
_symmetry.space_group_name_H-M   'P 1'
#
loop_
_entity.id
_entity.type
_entity.pdbx_description
1 polymer ?
#
loop_
_entity_poly.entity_id
_entity_poly.type
_entity_poly.pdbx_seq_one_letter_code
_entity_poly.pdbx_strand_id
1 'polypeptide(L)'
;GKFARNRQAWYKRLCENMVTELCTRYGDLYMIWFDGGADDPRGDGPNVEPIVNKYQPNCLFYHNIDRADFRWGGSETGTVGYPCWSTFPAPCSHHKRIESNVDQIELLKHGDKDGKYWVPAMADTPLRGANGRHEWFWEPDDENNIYPLNELMDKYEKSVGRNATLIL
;
A
#
# COMPACT_ATOMS: atom_id res chain seq x y z
N GLY A 1 0.76 -10.92 29.82
CA GLY A 1 0.48 -10.36 31.14
C GLY A 1 -0.15 -8.97 31.07
N LYS A 2 -0.58 -8.42 32.21
CA LYS A 2 -1.27 -7.10 32.31
C LYS A 2 -0.47 -5.96 31.67
N PHE A 3 0.85 -5.96 31.80
CA PHE A 3 1.75 -4.95 31.25
C PHE A 3 1.72 -4.95 29.70
N ALA A 4 1.77 -6.12 29.07
CA ALA A 4 1.71 -6.24 27.61
C ALA A 4 0.35 -5.74 27.07
N ARG A 5 -0.76 -6.10 27.72
CA ARG A 5 -2.10 -5.63 27.35
C ARG A 5 -2.25 -4.11 27.47
N ASN A 6 -1.66 -3.50 28.50
CA ASN A 6 -1.69 -2.04 28.66
C ASN A 6 -0.89 -1.33 27.55
N ARG A 7 0.25 -1.89 27.14
CA ARG A 7 1.06 -1.35 26.02
C ARG A 7 0.30 -1.43 24.71
N GLN A 8 -0.35 -2.56 24.43
CA GLN A 8 -1.14 -2.74 23.20
C GLN A 8 -2.34 -1.77 23.15
N ALA A 9 -3.07 -1.60 24.24
CA ALA A 9 -4.16 -0.65 24.31
C ALA A 9 -3.69 0.82 24.15
N TRP A 10 -2.50 1.14 24.63
CA TRP A 10 -1.89 2.44 24.41
C TRP A 10 -1.49 2.63 22.96
N TYR A 11 -0.83 1.65 22.34
CA TYR A 11 -0.44 1.65 20.95
C TYR A 11 -1.66 1.84 20.03
N LYS A 12 -2.73 1.06 20.26
CA LYS A 12 -3.98 1.20 19.51
C LYS A 12 -4.51 2.64 19.52
N ARG A 13 -4.61 3.24 20.69
CA ARG A 13 -5.07 4.64 20.84
C ARG A 13 -4.12 5.63 20.18
N LEU A 14 -2.81 5.41 20.28
CA LEU A 14 -1.82 6.27 19.62
C LEU A 14 -2.03 6.26 18.10
N CYS A 15 -2.12 5.08 17.49
CA CYS A 15 -2.36 4.95 16.05
C CYS A 15 -3.68 5.59 15.61
N GLU A 16 -4.78 5.33 16.34
CA GLU A 16 -6.09 5.93 16.05
C GLU A 16 -6.06 7.46 16.15
N ASN A 17 -5.35 8.03 17.13
CA ASN A 17 -5.18 9.47 17.27
C ASN A 17 -4.32 10.06 16.14
N MET A 18 -3.22 9.41 15.77
CA MET A 18 -2.37 9.84 14.65
C MET A 18 -3.15 9.84 13.33
N VAL A 19 -3.90 8.77 13.05
CA VAL A 19 -4.74 8.71 11.84
C VAL A 19 -5.84 9.78 11.88
N THR A 20 -6.45 10.02 13.04
CA THR A 20 -7.43 11.10 13.20
C THR A 20 -6.81 12.47 12.91
N GLU A 21 -5.61 12.71 13.42
CA GLU A 21 -4.87 13.96 13.15
C GLU A 21 -4.57 14.13 11.67
N LEU A 22 -4.04 13.10 11.00
CA LEU A 22 -3.78 13.13 9.56
C LEU A 22 -5.06 13.40 8.76
N CYS A 23 -6.15 12.75 9.11
CA CYS A 23 -7.42 12.90 8.40
C CYS A 23 -8.15 14.23 8.64
N THR A 24 -7.77 15.02 9.68
CA THR A 24 -8.52 16.22 10.08
C THR A 24 -7.74 17.52 9.97
N ARG A 25 -6.41 17.50 9.84
CA ARG A 25 -5.57 18.70 9.94
C ARG A 25 -4.82 19.09 8.67
N TYR A 26 -4.77 18.23 7.66
CA TYR A 26 -3.91 18.42 6.49
C TYR A 26 -4.69 18.54 5.17
N GLY A 27 -6.00 18.77 5.24
CA GLY A 27 -6.86 18.85 4.06
C GLY A 27 -7.25 17.48 3.50
N ASP A 28 -7.70 17.48 2.25
CA ASP A 28 -8.15 16.27 1.58
C ASP A 28 -6.97 15.36 1.23
N LEU A 29 -7.05 14.11 1.66
CA LEU A 29 -6.09 13.08 1.31
C LEU A 29 -6.54 12.34 0.06
N TYR A 30 -5.62 12.15 -0.89
CA TYR A 30 -5.87 11.28 -2.05
C TYR A 30 -5.84 9.82 -1.66
N MET A 31 -4.87 9.43 -0.81
CA MET A 31 -4.64 8.07 -0.38
C MET A 31 -4.05 8.04 1.03
N ILE A 32 -4.40 7.02 1.81
CA ILE A 32 -3.70 6.63 3.02
C ILE A 32 -3.22 5.21 2.89
N TRP A 33 -1.94 4.99 3.19
CA TRP A 33 -1.28 3.70 3.02
C TRP A 33 -0.67 3.23 4.35
N PHE A 34 -1.09 2.06 4.79
CA PHE A 34 -0.56 1.38 5.97
C PHE A 34 0.41 0.30 5.49
N ASP A 35 1.71 0.55 5.66
CA ASP A 35 2.75 -0.41 5.33
C ASP A 35 2.60 -1.69 6.17
N GLY A 36 2.59 -2.85 5.50
CA GLY A 36 2.26 -4.13 6.12
C GLY A 36 0.79 -4.31 6.50
N GLY A 37 -0.05 -3.27 6.31
CA GLY A 37 -1.46 -3.26 6.66
C GLY A 37 -1.76 -2.83 8.09
N ALA A 38 -2.96 -2.30 8.31
CA ALA A 38 -3.46 -2.07 9.66
C ALA A 38 -3.93 -3.39 10.28
N ASP A 39 -3.44 -3.70 11.46
CA ASP A 39 -3.82 -4.90 12.21
C ASP A 39 -5.34 -5.03 12.42
N ASP A 40 -5.82 -6.27 12.52
CA ASP A 40 -7.24 -6.59 12.68
C ASP A 40 -7.83 -5.96 13.96
N PRO A 41 -8.81 -5.03 13.87
CA PRO A 41 -9.40 -4.39 15.03
C PRO A 41 -10.26 -5.33 15.88
N ARG A 42 -10.64 -6.52 15.36
CA ARG A 42 -11.33 -7.57 16.12
C ARG A 42 -10.41 -8.26 17.14
N GLY A 43 -9.09 -8.13 16.92
CA GLY A 43 -8.06 -8.47 17.89
C GLY A 43 -7.55 -7.21 18.62
N ASP A 44 -6.24 -7.06 18.65
CA ASP A 44 -5.57 -5.96 19.35
C ASP A 44 -5.19 -4.79 18.42
N GLY A 45 -5.56 -4.83 17.14
CA GLY A 45 -5.23 -3.83 16.13
C GLY A 45 -6.03 -2.53 16.28
N PRO A 46 -5.51 -1.39 15.77
CA PRO A 46 -6.22 -0.12 15.74
C PRO A 46 -7.39 -0.14 14.74
N ASN A 47 -8.50 0.50 15.09
CA ASN A 47 -9.67 0.59 14.24
C ASN A 47 -9.63 1.88 13.38
N VAL A 48 -8.78 1.90 12.38
CA VAL A 48 -8.48 3.09 11.57
C VAL A 48 -9.44 3.32 10.41
N GLU A 49 -10.02 2.28 9.83
CA GLU A 49 -10.91 2.40 8.67
C GLU A 49 -12.14 3.29 8.92
N PRO A 50 -12.88 3.17 10.04
CA PRO A 50 -13.99 4.09 10.34
C PRO A 50 -13.56 5.55 10.50
N ILE A 51 -12.32 5.80 10.94
CA ILE A 51 -11.76 7.15 11.05
C ILE A 51 -11.56 7.74 9.64
N VAL A 52 -10.91 6.98 8.76
CA VAL A 52 -10.70 7.40 7.37
C VAL A 52 -12.04 7.61 6.67
N ASN A 53 -12.97 6.67 6.76
CA ASN A 53 -14.31 6.78 6.15
C ASN A 53 -15.09 8.02 6.62
N LYS A 54 -14.95 8.38 7.90
CA LYS A 54 -15.63 9.54 8.48
C LYS A 54 -15.08 10.88 8.02
N TYR A 55 -13.76 11.02 8.00
CA TYR A 55 -13.10 12.31 7.79
C TYR A 55 -12.57 12.48 6.37
N GLN A 56 -12.33 11.38 5.65
CA GLN A 56 -11.76 11.36 4.32
C GLN A 56 -12.53 10.35 3.42
N PRO A 57 -13.84 10.55 3.17
CA PRO A 57 -14.70 9.55 2.50
C PRO A 57 -14.28 9.25 1.05
N ASN A 58 -13.52 10.13 0.41
CA ASN A 58 -13.03 9.94 -0.96
C ASN A 58 -11.56 9.46 -1.01
N CYS A 59 -10.94 9.25 0.14
CA CYS A 59 -9.55 8.80 0.24
C CYS A 59 -9.44 7.31 -0.12
N LEU A 60 -8.50 6.97 -0.99
CA LEU A 60 -8.12 5.57 -1.22
C LEU A 60 -7.46 5.00 0.04
N PHE A 61 -7.87 3.80 0.40
CA PHE A 61 -7.41 3.12 1.61
C PHE A 61 -6.60 1.87 1.25
N TYR A 62 -5.37 1.79 1.72
CA TYR A 62 -4.53 0.62 1.63
C TYR A 62 -3.80 0.39 2.95
N HIS A 63 -3.91 -0.73 3.63
CA HIS A 63 -4.96 -1.74 3.61
C HIS A 63 -5.19 -2.28 5.03
N ASN A 64 -6.28 -3.00 5.21
CA ASN A 64 -6.50 -3.89 6.35
C ASN A 64 -6.97 -5.27 5.86
N ILE A 65 -7.40 -6.13 6.78
CA ILE A 65 -7.87 -7.48 6.45
C ILE A 65 -9.17 -7.50 5.62
N ASP A 66 -9.98 -6.43 5.68
CA ASP A 66 -11.29 -6.38 5.05
C ASP A 66 -11.34 -5.47 3.83
N ARG A 67 -10.43 -4.48 3.73
CA ARG A 67 -10.43 -3.48 2.67
C ARG A 67 -9.02 -3.20 2.13
N ALA A 68 -8.92 -3.19 0.82
CA ALA A 68 -7.82 -2.61 0.07
C ALA A 68 -8.37 -2.10 -1.25
N ASP A 69 -8.34 -0.78 -1.48
CA ASP A 69 -8.89 -0.17 -2.70
C ASP A 69 -7.99 -0.41 -3.91
N PHE A 70 -6.77 -0.88 -3.68
CA PHE A 70 -5.83 -1.35 -4.70
C PHE A 70 -4.96 -2.46 -4.10
N ARG A 71 -4.15 -3.12 -4.92
CA ARG A 71 -3.20 -4.14 -4.50
C ARG A 71 -1.76 -3.67 -4.71
N TRP A 72 -0.87 -4.08 -3.82
CA TRP A 72 0.56 -3.91 -4.04
C TRP A 72 1.05 -4.84 -5.16
N GLY A 73 1.90 -4.33 -6.04
CA GLY A 73 2.37 -5.05 -7.23
C GLY A 73 3.40 -6.17 -6.99
N GLY A 74 3.68 -6.49 -5.73
CA GLY A 74 4.53 -7.62 -5.34
C GLY A 74 6.02 -7.33 -5.25
N SER A 75 6.49 -6.11 -5.53
CA SER A 75 7.89 -5.70 -5.36
C SER A 75 8.02 -4.18 -5.31
N GLU A 76 9.08 -3.68 -4.68
CA GLU A 76 9.44 -2.26 -4.59
C GLU A 76 10.34 -1.81 -5.75
N THR A 77 10.11 -2.36 -6.93
CA THR A 77 10.91 -2.06 -8.13
C THR A 77 10.33 -0.95 -9.00
N GLY A 78 9.14 -0.45 -8.65
CA GLY A 78 8.39 0.50 -9.47
C GLY A 78 7.77 -0.13 -10.72
N THR A 79 7.63 -1.46 -10.75
CA THR A 79 7.12 -2.19 -11.93
C THR A 79 6.07 -3.21 -11.53
N VAL A 80 5.16 -3.53 -12.46
CA VAL A 80 4.21 -4.64 -12.34
C VAL A 80 4.38 -5.63 -13.46
N GLY A 81 3.80 -6.80 -13.33
CA GLY A 81 3.80 -7.83 -14.36
C GLY A 81 3.13 -7.39 -15.66
N TYR A 82 3.29 -8.18 -16.71
CA TYR A 82 2.59 -8.02 -17.98
C TYR A 82 2.05 -9.37 -18.44
N PRO A 83 0.74 -9.48 -18.74
CA PRO A 83 -0.30 -8.46 -18.55
C PRO A 83 -0.57 -8.11 -17.09
N CYS A 84 -1.17 -6.95 -16.81
CA CYS A 84 -1.61 -6.53 -15.49
C CYS A 84 -3.10 -6.17 -15.54
N TRP A 85 -3.91 -7.01 -14.91
CA TRP A 85 -5.36 -6.85 -14.84
C TRP A 85 -5.74 -6.08 -13.56
N SER A 86 -6.69 -5.15 -13.67
CA SER A 86 -7.24 -4.48 -12.47
C SER A 86 -8.26 -5.33 -11.73
N THR A 87 -8.69 -6.44 -12.31
CA THR A 87 -9.59 -7.39 -11.69
C THR A 87 -8.84 -8.39 -10.80
N PHE A 88 -9.54 -8.89 -9.77
CA PHE A 88 -8.96 -9.71 -8.72
C PHE A 88 -9.99 -10.72 -8.19
N PRO A 89 -9.60 -11.92 -7.72
CA PRO A 89 -10.55 -12.94 -7.27
C PRO A 89 -11.18 -12.64 -5.90
N ALA A 90 -10.58 -11.73 -5.10
CA ALA A 90 -11.04 -11.37 -3.76
C ALA A 90 -11.31 -9.86 -3.65
N PRO A 91 -12.15 -9.40 -2.69
CA PRO A 91 -12.47 -7.99 -2.51
C PRO A 91 -11.30 -7.13 -2.03
N CYS A 92 -10.24 -7.76 -1.53
CA CYS A 92 -8.99 -7.09 -1.19
C CYS A 92 -7.81 -8.04 -1.37
N SER A 93 -6.60 -7.49 -1.43
CA SER A 93 -5.35 -8.25 -1.64
C SER A 93 -4.74 -8.82 -0.36
N HIS A 94 -5.41 -8.74 0.79
CA HIS A 94 -4.89 -9.29 2.03
C HIS A 94 -4.77 -10.83 1.94
N HIS A 95 -3.62 -11.38 2.33
CA HIS A 95 -3.28 -12.80 2.18
C HIS A 95 -4.33 -13.78 2.76
N LYS A 96 -5.05 -13.39 3.82
CA LYS A 96 -6.13 -14.20 4.41
C LYS A 96 -7.41 -14.23 3.55
N ARG A 97 -7.50 -13.42 2.51
CA ARG A 97 -8.63 -13.37 1.56
C ARG A 97 -8.33 -14.06 0.25
N ILE A 98 -7.09 -14.49 0.04
CA ILE A 98 -6.64 -15.21 -1.15
C ILE A 98 -6.60 -16.69 -0.81
N GLU A 99 -7.04 -17.55 -1.73
CA GLU A 99 -6.99 -19.00 -1.56
C GLU A 99 -5.55 -19.49 -1.41
N SER A 100 -5.32 -20.42 -0.50
CA SER A 100 -3.98 -20.90 -0.13
C SER A 100 -3.23 -21.68 -1.21
N ASN A 101 -3.94 -22.14 -2.24
CA ASN A 101 -3.40 -22.90 -3.37
C ASN A 101 -2.97 -22.01 -4.56
N VAL A 102 -3.17 -20.70 -4.46
CA VAL A 102 -2.81 -19.73 -5.49
C VAL A 102 -1.43 -19.17 -5.22
N ASP A 103 -0.62 -18.98 -6.25
CA ASP A 103 0.62 -18.20 -6.14
C ASP A 103 0.27 -16.74 -5.90
N GLN A 104 0.36 -16.34 -4.63
CA GLN A 104 -0.04 -15.01 -4.21
C GLN A 104 0.82 -13.90 -4.82
N ILE A 105 2.10 -14.16 -5.05
CA ILE A 105 3.02 -13.18 -5.64
C ILE A 105 2.67 -12.94 -7.10
N GLU A 106 2.47 -14.00 -7.87
CA GLU A 106 2.06 -13.88 -9.27
C GLU A 106 0.67 -13.25 -9.40
N LEU A 107 -0.24 -13.57 -8.49
CA LEU A 107 -1.56 -12.94 -8.45
C LEU A 107 -1.47 -11.43 -8.13
N LEU A 108 -0.59 -11.02 -7.20
CA LEU A 108 -0.37 -9.60 -6.90
C LEU A 108 0.22 -8.85 -8.10
N LYS A 109 1.18 -9.44 -8.80
CA LYS A 109 1.81 -8.84 -9.99
C LYS A 109 0.85 -8.70 -11.17
N HIS A 110 0.07 -9.72 -11.45
CA HIS A 110 -0.71 -9.84 -12.68
C HIS A 110 -2.20 -9.57 -12.53
N GLY A 111 -2.76 -9.68 -11.31
CA GLY A 111 -4.21 -9.72 -11.12
C GLY A 111 -4.83 -10.98 -11.74
N ASP A 112 -6.14 -10.96 -11.97
CA ASP A 112 -6.88 -12.05 -12.56
C ASP A 112 -7.85 -11.51 -13.63
N LYS A 113 -7.68 -11.91 -14.89
CA LYS A 113 -8.55 -11.46 -15.98
C LYS A 113 -10.05 -11.79 -15.78
N ASP A 114 -10.32 -12.85 -15.03
CA ASP A 114 -11.67 -13.34 -14.74
C ASP A 114 -12.11 -12.98 -13.32
N GLY A 115 -11.33 -12.15 -12.62
CA GLY A 115 -11.61 -11.69 -11.26
C GLY A 115 -12.89 -10.87 -11.15
N LYS A 116 -13.63 -11.05 -10.06
CA LYS A 116 -14.93 -10.42 -9.83
C LYS A 116 -14.85 -9.02 -9.22
N TYR A 117 -13.73 -8.67 -8.64
CA TYR A 117 -13.55 -7.44 -7.88
C TYR A 117 -12.57 -6.51 -8.59
N TRP A 118 -12.81 -5.21 -8.47
CA TRP A 118 -11.91 -4.19 -8.98
C TRP A 118 -10.86 -3.85 -7.90
N VAL A 119 -9.64 -4.32 -8.08
CA VAL A 119 -8.50 -4.09 -7.17
C VAL A 119 -7.26 -3.81 -8.03
N PRO A 120 -7.14 -2.59 -8.59
CA PRO A 120 -6.06 -2.22 -9.50
C PRO A 120 -4.70 -2.32 -8.83
N ALA A 121 -3.65 -2.52 -9.60
CA ALA A 121 -2.28 -2.60 -9.08
C ALA A 121 -1.71 -1.22 -8.72
N MET A 122 -0.85 -1.22 -7.72
CA MET A 122 0.03 -0.13 -7.37
C MET A 122 1.47 -0.66 -7.36
N ALA A 123 2.38 0.07 -7.98
CA ALA A 123 3.81 -0.16 -7.92
C ALA A 123 4.46 0.97 -7.12
N ASP A 124 5.43 0.63 -6.31
CA ASP A 124 6.19 1.58 -5.52
C ASP A 124 7.69 1.38 -5.71
N THR A 125 8.44 2.45 -5.57
CA THR A 125 9.90 2.44 -5.60
C THR A 125 10.42 3.74 -4.99
N PRO A 126 11.53 3.71 -4.25
CA PRO A 126 12.16 4.95 -3.85
C PRO A 126 12.66 5.73 -5.07
N LEU A 127 12.63 7.06 -4.96
CA LEU A 127 13.20 7.95 -5.98
C LEU A 127 14.72 7.82 -6.03
N ARG A 128 15.34 7.40 -4.93
CA ARG A 128 16.78 7.23 -4.77
C ARG A 128 17.16 5.76 -4.70
N GLY A 129 18.35 5.43 -5.18
CA GLY A 129 18.84 4.05 -5.19
C GLY A 129 19.78 3.73 -6.36
N ALA A 130 20.18 4.74 -7.15
CA ALA A 130 21.08 4.57 -8.29
C ALA A 130 22.44 3.97 -7.89
N ASN A 131 22.87 4.17 -6.64
CA ASN A 131 24.08 3.57 -6.05
C ASN A 131 23.88 2.15 -5.50
N GLY A 132 22.69 1.56 -5.68
CA GLY A 132 22.31 0.25 -5.16
C GLY A 132 21.78 0.24 -3.72
N ARG A 133 21.67 1.39 -3.07
CA ARG A 133 20.99 1.54 -1.78
C ARG A 133 19.50 1.78 -2.00
N HIS A 134 18.65 1.18 -1.18
CA HIS A 134 17.19 1.31 -1.27
C HIS A 134 16.71 2.37 -0.25
N GLU A 135 16.56 3.64 -0.71
CA GLU A 135 16.41 4.81 0.16
C GLU A 135 15.03 5.45 0.01
N TRP A 136 14.15 5.25 0.99
CA TRP A 136 12.80 5.81 0.99
C TRP A 136 12.70 7.24 1.51
N PHE A 137 13.63 7.66 2.35
CA PHE A 137 13.57 8.95 3.01
C PHE A 137 14.61 9.92 2.45
N TRP A 138 14.30 11.20 2.53
CA TRP A 138 15.23 12.25 2.13
C TRP A 138 16.49 12.24 3.01
N GLU A 139 17.64 12.41 2.38
CA GLU A 139 18.94 12.64 3.03
C GLU A 139 19.59 13.87 2.39
N PRO A 140 20.29 14.70 3.16
CA PRO A 140 21.05 15.82 2.62
C PRO A 140 22.21 15.32 1.75
N ASP A 141 22.55 16.08 0.71
CA ASP A 141 23.72 15.85 -0.15
C ASP A 141 23.72 14.49 -0.89
N ASP A 142 22.51 13.93 -1.14
CA ASP A 142 22.33 12.62 -1.80
C ASP A 142 21.65 12.71 -3.17
N GLU A 143 21.72 13.86 -3.83
CA GLU A 143 21.10 14.08 -5.14
C GLU A 143 21.68 13.19 -6.23
N ASN A 144 22.93 12.79 -6.11
CA ASN A 144 23.60 11.89 -7.06
C ASN A 144 23.08 10.44 -6.98
N ASN A 145 22.31 10.12 -5.96
CA ASN A 145 21.67 8.81 -5.78
C ASN A 145 20.26 8.75 -6.35
N ILE A 146 19.72 9.85 -6.86
CA ILE A 146 18.44 9.87 -7.57
C ILE A 146 18.60 9.07 -8.86
N TYR A 147 17.62 8.23 -9.16
CA TYR A 147 17.60 7.47 -10.41
C TYR A 147 17.63 8.39 -11.62
N PRO A 148 18.43 8.09 -12.66
CA PRO A 148 18.43 8.84 -13.91
C PRO A 148 17.04 8.85 -14.55
N LEU A 149 16.74 9.91 -15.30
CA LEU A 149 15.41 10.09 -15.92
C LEU A 149 14.98 8.88 -16.79
N ASN A 150 15.91 8.29 -17.53
CA ASN A 150 15.61 7.11 -18.36
C ASN A 150 15.19 5.90 -17.53
N GLU A 151 15.76 5.69 -16.33
CA GLU A 151 15.35 4.62 -15.43
C GLU A 151 14.00 4.91 -14.78
N LEU A 152 13.73 6.17 -14.39
CA LEU A 152 12.43 6.57 -13.88
C LEU A 152 11.33 6.43 -14.95
N MET A 153 11.63 6.76 -16.20
CA MET A 153 10.72 6.55 -17.33
C MET A 153 10.46 5.07 -17.59
N ASP A 154 11.47 4.21 -17.50
CA ASP A 154 11.30 2.75 -17.63
C ASP A 154 10.36 2.21 -16.54
N LYS A 155 10.53 2.69 -15.29
CA LYS A 155 9.61 2.34 -14.20
C LYS A 155 8.19 2.85 -14.48
N TYR A 156 8.03 4.07 -14.96
CA TYR A 156 6.73 4.63 -15.34
C TYR A 156 6.05 3.81 -16.44
N GLU A 157 6.76 3.45 -17.49
CA GLU A 157 6.24 2.62 -18.59
C GLU A 157 5.86 1.22 -18.12
N LYS A 158 6.63 0.65 -17.18
CA LYS A 158 6.38 -0.70 -16.63
C LYS A 158 5.40 -0.74 -15.45
N SER A 159 4.89 0.40 -15.02
CA SER A 159 3.84 0.54 -14.01
C SER A 159 2.58 1.20 -14.59
N VAL A 160 2.60 2.49 -14.84
CA VAL A 160 1.46 3.23 -15.40
C VAL A 160 1.11 2.73 -16.80
N GLY A 161 2.11 2.48 -17.64
CA GLY A 161 1.93 1.87 -18.97
C GLY A 161 1.39 0.44 -18.93
N ARG A 162 1.40 -0.20 -17.76
CA ARG A 162 0.84 -1.55 -17.51
C ARG A 162 -0.38 -1.53 -16.59
N ASN A 163 -1.11 -0.41 -16.57
CA ASN A 163 -2.38 -0.31 -15.83
C ASN A 163 -2.22 -0.32 -14.29
N ALA A 164 -1.13 0.25 -13.77
CA ALA A 164 -0.90 0.41 -12.34
C ALA A 164 -0.70 1.88 -11.95
N THR A 165 -0.91 2.20 -10.69
CA THR A 165 -0.47 3.48 -10.11
C THR A 165 1.00 3.37 -9.72
N LEU A 166 1.81 4.39 -10.01
CA LEU A 166 3.20 4.48 -9.54
C LEU A 166 3.28 5.42 -8.35
N ILE A 167 3.97 4.98 -7.29
CA ILE A 167 4.34 5.78 -6.11
C ILE A 167 5.87 5.89 -6.09
N LEU A 168 6.36 7.13 -5.97
CA LEU A 168 7.78 7.47 -5.86
C LEU A 168 8.04 8.19 -4.54
#